data_3f0f36c8ab2ecce54b0ab24004eebeac
#
_entry.id   3f0f36c8ab2ecce54b0ab24004eebeac
#
_cell.length_a   1.000
_cell.length_b   1.000
_cell.length_c   1.000
_cell.angle_alpha   90.00
_cell.angle_beta   90.00
_cell.angle_gamma   90.00
#
_symmetry.space_group_name_H-M   'P 1'
#
loop_
_entity.id
_entity.type
_entity.pdbx_description
1 polymer ?
#
loop_
_entity_poly.entity_id
_entity_poly.type
_entity_poly.pdbx_seq_one_letter_code
_entity_poly.pdbx_strand_id
1 'polypeptide(L)'
;IDLKEREKLESVRKADAAVKTMQDFTSPEVLYQELITSVRKYHPSTDITMIQKAYEVASDAHKDQKRKSGEPYIIHPLCVAIILADLELDKETIVAGLLHDAVEDTWMTTEEVEKEFSAEVALLVDGVTKLGQLSYSADKVELQAENLRKMFLAMAKDIRVILIKLADRLHNMRTLQYMRPEKQQEKARETMDIYAPIAMRLGISKIKVELDDLSLKYLKPDVYYDLVNKVALRKSERQEFVNNIVKQVKQHMDEAAIKAQVDGRIKHF
;
A
#
# COMPACT_ATOMS: atom_id res chain seq x y z
N ILE A 1 24.53 -22.14 -6.32
CA ILE A 1 23.79 -21.33 -7.34
C ILE A 1 24.70 -21.29 -8.54
N ASP A 2 24.21 -21.82 -9.68
CA ASP A 2 24.95 -21.88 -10.95
C ASP A 2 25.25 -20.45 -11.46
N LEU A 3 26.38 -20.27 -12.16
CA LEU A 3 26.82 -18.99 -12.73
C LEU A 3 25.71 -18.33 -13.57
N LYS A 4 24.95 -19.10 -14.34
CA LYS A 4 23.80 -18.63 -15.13
C LYS A 4 22.63 -18.11 -14.28
N GLU A 5 22.40 -18.69 -13.10
CA GLU A 5 21.41 -18.20 -12.15
C GLU A 5 21.83 -16.88 -11.50
N ARG A 6 23.13 -16.72 -11.20
CA ARG A 6 23.68 -15.43 -10.69
C ARG A 6 23.55 -14.31 -11.73
N GLU A 7 23.90 -14.57 -12.98
CA GLU A 7 23.76 -13.58 -14.06
C GLU A 7 22.31 -13.17 -14.29
N LYS A 8 21.37 -14.12 -14.18
CA LYS A 8 19.94 -13.87 -14.30
C LYS A 8 19.40 -13.06 -13.11
N LEU A 9 19.83 -13.37 -11.89
CA LEU A 9 19.53 -12.57 -10.69
C LEU A 9 20.05 -11.14 -10.79
N GLU A 10 21.29 -10.97 -11.29
CA GLU A 10 21.85 -9.65 -11.53
C GLU A 10 21.11 -8.87 -12.63
N SER A 11 20.63 -9.55 -13.67
CA SER A 11 19.85 -8.90 -14.74
C SER A 11 18.49 -8.40 -14.22
N VAL A 12 17.81 -9.19 -13.37
CA VAL A 12 16.55 -8.78 -12.72
C VAL A 12 16.79 -7.63 -11.73
N ARG A 13 17.88 -7.69 -10.94
CA ARG A 13 18.28 -6.58 -10.07
C ARG A 13 18.61 -5.30 -10.84
N LYS A 14 19.29 -5.41 -11.99
CA LYS A 14 19.59 -4.28 -12.88
C LYS A 14 18.34 -3.72 -13.54
N ALA A 15 17.39 -4.56 -13.95
CA ALA A 15 16.10 -4.13 -14.48
C ALA A 15 15.27 -3.38 -13.40
N ASP A 16 15.22 -3.91 -12.17
CA ASP A 16 14.56 -3.28 -11.02
C ASP A 16 15.25 -1.95 -10.63
N ALA A 17 16.57 -1.86 -10.80
CA ALA A 17 17.34 -0.63 -10.59
C ALA A 17 17.15 0.39 -11.74
N ALA A 18 16.98 -0.07 -12.99
CA ALA A 18 16.72 0.79 -14.14
C ALA A 18 15.32 1.44 -14.07
N VAL A 19 14.32 0.73 -13.53
CA VAL A 19 12.99 1.32 -13.20
C VAL A 19 13.12 2.45 -12.19
N LYS A 20 14.17 2.46 -11.35
CA LYS A 20 14.45 3.54 -10.38
C LYS A 20 14.91 4.85 -11.01
N THR A 21 15.49 4.83 -12.20
CA THR A 21 16.07 6.03 -12.85
C THR A 21 15.12 6.74 -13.80
N MET A 22 13.97 6.16 -14.13
CA MET A 22 12.92 6.84 -14.89
C MET A 22 12.06 7.65 -13.91
N GLN A 23 12.28 8.96 -13.88
CA GLN A 23 11.51 9.95 -13.12
C GLN A 23 10.19 10.29 -13.82
N ASP A 24 9.42 9.30 -14.26
CA ASP A 24 8.04 9.52 -14.71
C ASP A 24 7.10 9.37 -13.49
N PHE A 25 7.03 10.44 -12.70
CA PHE A 25 6.01 10.52 -11.65
C PHE A 25 4.65 10.71 -12.28
N THR A 26 3.69 9.89 -11.87
CA THR A 26 2.29 10.16 -12.17
C THR A 26 1.90 11.51 -11.55
N SER A 27 1.32 12.40 -12.34
CA SER A 27 0.99 13.74 -11.82
C SER A 27 -0.06 13.68 -10.71
N PRO A 28 -0.05 14.60 -9.74
CA PRO A 28 -1.06 14.67 -8.69
C PRO A 28 -2.49 14.71 -9.23
N GLU A 29 -2.72 15.38 -10.35
CA GLU A 29 -4.04 15.49 -11.00
C GLU A 29 -4.54 14.14 -11.49
N VAL A 30 -3.67 13.33 -12.10
CA VAL A 30 -3.99 11.98 -12.57
C VAL A 30 -4.32 11.07 -11.38
N LEU A 31 -3.52 11.10 -10.32
CA LEU A 31 -3.77 10.35 -9.08
C LEU A 31 -5.08 10.78 -8.42
N TYR A 32 -5.38 12.07 -8.40
CA TYR A 32 -6.66 12.55 -7.88
C TYR A 32 -7.85 12.01 -8.70
N GLN A 33 -7.77 11.99 -10.03
CA GLN A 33 -8.81 11.39 -10.87
C GLN A 33 -8.94 9.88 -10.66
N GLU A 34 -7.84 9.18 -10.43
CA GLU A 34 -7.84 7.77 -10.07
C GLU A 34 -8.55 7.54 -8.72
N LEU A 35 -8.26 8.36 -7.71
CA LEU A 35 -8.92 8.33 -6.41
C LEU A 35 -10.44 8.49 -6.56
N ILE A 36 -10.89 9.54 -7.27
CA ILE A 36 -12.32 9.80 -7.47
C ILE A 36 -12.99 8.66 -8.24
N THR A 37 -12.30 8.11 -9.24
CA THR A 37 -12.80 6.97 -10.00
C THR A 37 -12.95 5.73 -9.12
N SER A 38 -11.99 5.46 -8.24
CA SER A 38 -12.02 4.34 -7.30
C SER A 38 -13.15 4.50 -6.28
N VAL A 39 -13.33 5.68 -5.69
CA VAL A 39 -14.44 5.97 -4.75
C VAL A 39 -15.79 5.78 -5.42
N ARG A 40 -15.98 6.27 -6.64
CA ARG A 40 -17.25 6.16 -7.38
C ARG A 40 -17.63 4.73 -7.77
N LYS A 41 -16.68 3.80 -7.84
CA LYS A 41 -16.99 2.38 -8.14
C LYS A 41 -17.86 1.74 -7.06
N TYR A 42 -17.61 2.01 -5.79
CA TYR A 42 -18.37 1.43 -4.67
C TYR A 42 -19.36 2.41 -4.04
N HIS A 43 -19.20 3.71 -4.29
CA HIS A 43 -20.08 4.78 -3.80
C HIS A 43 -20.43 5.79 -4.92
N PRO A 44 -21.28 5.38 -5.90
CA PRO A 44 -21.60 6.20 -7.08
C PRO A 44 -22.24 7.55 -6.76
N SER A 45 -22.98 7.63 -5.66
CA SER A 45 -23.71 8.83 -5.21
C SER A 45 -22.96 9.66 -4.16
N THR A 46 -21.69 9.30 -3.83
CA THR A 46 -20.92 10.01 -2.81
C THR A 46 -20.67 11.46 -3.25
N ASP A 47 -20.98 12.38 -2.35
CA ASP A 47 -20.54 13.77 -2.46
C ASP A 47 -19.03 13.83 -2.26
N ILE A 48 -18.30 14.16 -3.32
CA ILE A 48 -16.84 14.24 -3.36
C ILE A 48 -16.29 15.59 -2.88
N THR A 49 -17.15 16.53 -2.53
CA THR A 49 -16.74 17.91 -2.17
C THR A 49 -15.76 17.92 -1.00
N MET A 50 -15.98 17.06 0.00
CA MET A 50 -15.08 16.93 1.16
C MET A 50 -13.73 16.34 0.75
N ILE A 51 -13.70 15.36 -0.15
CA ILE A 51 -12.46 14.75 -0.66
C ILE A 51 -11.68 15.76 -1.49
N GLN A 52 -12.38 16.53 -2.34
CA GLN A 52 -11.76 17.59 -3.13
C GLN A 52 -11.14 18.66 -2.22
N LYS A 53 -11.88 19.14 -1.24
CA LYS A 53 -11.38 20.10 -0.25
C LYS A 53 -10.15 19.57 0.48
N ALA A 54 -10.16 18.30 0.89
CA ALA A 54 -9.01 17.67 1.57
C ALA A 54 -7.77 17.61 0.65
N TYR A 55 -7.96 17.28 -0.61
CA TYR A 55 -6.87 17.31 -1.59
C TYR A 55 -6.29 18.72 -1.77
N GLU A 56 -7.13 19.75 -1.91
CA GLU A 56 -6.70 21.14 -2.05
C GLU A 56 -5.92 21.62 -0.82
N VAL A 57 -6.43 21.34 0.38
CA VAL A 57 -5.80 21.70 1.66
C VAL A 57 -4.47 20.96 1.85
N ALA A 58 -4.43 19.64 1.62
CA ALA A 58 -3.19 18.86 1.71
C ALA A 58 -2.15 19.32 0.67
N SER A 59 -2.59 19.64 -0.55
CA SER A 59 -1.72 20.14 -1.62
C SER A 59 -1.09 21.48 -1.26
N ASP A 60 -1.87 22.42 -0.69
CA ASP A 60 -1.33 23.71 -0.23
C ASP A 60 -0.39 23.54 0.97
N ALA A 61 -0.77 22.71 1.94
CA ALA A 61 0.05 22.45 3.13
C ALA A 61 1.44 21.86 2.79
N HIS A 62 1.51 21.04 1.75
CA HIS A 62 2.75 20.35 1.32
C HIS A 62 3.40 20.95 0.06
N LYS A 63 2.97 22.12 -0.42
CA LYS A 63 3.38 22.70 -1.72
C LYS A 63 4.89 22.85 -1.92
N ASP A 64 5.62 23.15 -0.84
CA ASP A 64 7.07 23.36 -0.86
C ASP A 64 7.86 22.10 -0.46
N GLN A 65 7.17 21.00 -0.18
CA GLN A 65 7.78 19.76 0.28
C GLN A 65 7.95 18.77 -0.87
N LYS A 66 9.06 18.03 -0.81
CA LYS A 66 9.36 16.92 -1.74
C LYS A 66 9.74 15.66 -0.96
N ARG A 67 9.35 14.53 -1.51
CA ARG A 67 9.80 13.21 -1.04
C ARG A 67 11.27 12.99 -1.36
N LYS A 68 11.89 11.97 -0.75
CA LYS A 68 13.28 11.57 -1.07
C LYS A 68 13.46 11.08 -2.50
N SER A 69 12.40 10.66 -3.16
CA SER A 69 12.32 10.37 -4.59
C SER A 69 12.44 11.61 -5.49
N GLY A 70 12.25 12.83 -4.93
CA GLY A 70 12.21 14.10 -5.65
C GLY A 70 10.80 14.51 -6.12
N GLU A 71 9.80 13.65 -5.97
CA GLU A 71 8.41 13.93 -6.32
C GLU A 71 7.75 14.92 -5.34
N PRO A 72 6.69 15.66 -5.76
CA PRO A 72 5.88 16.47 -4.86
C PRO A 72 5.32 15.63 -3.72
N TYR A 73 5.32 16.16 -2.49
CA TYR A 73 4.91 15.41 -1.30
C TYR A 73 3.47 14.92 -1.37
N ILE A 74 2.57 15.71 -1.97
CA ILE A 74 1.13 15.39 -2.12
C ILE A 74 0.85 14.04 -2.80
N ILE A 75 1.80 13.50 -3.58
CA ILE A 75 1.68 12.18 -4.21
C ILE A 75 1.52 11.09 -3.15
N HIS A 76 2.19 11.22 -1.99
CA HIS A 76 2.08 10.26 -0.91
C HIS A 76 0.67 10.19 -0.31
N PRO A 77 0.06 11.28 0.20
CA PRO A 77 -1.31 11.26 0.69
C PRO A 77 -2.33 10.77 -0.34
N LEU A 78 -2.15 11.13 -1.62
CA LEU A 78 -3.01 10.63 -2.71
C LEU A 78 -2.92 9.11 -2.87
N CYS A 79 -1.71 8.55 -2.90
CA CYS A 79 -1.52 7.11 -2.98
C CYS A 79 -2.08 6.38 -1.74
N VAL A 80 -1.94 6.95 -0.54
CA VAL A 80 -2.56 6.42 0.68
C VAL A 80 -4.08 6.41 0.54
N ALA A 81 -4.68 7.51 0.09
CA ALA A 81 -6.13 7.61 -0.13
C ALA A 81 -6.63 6.61 -1.19
N ILE A 82 -5.88 6.37 -2.26
CA ILE A 82 -6.20 5.36 -3.28
C ILE A 82 -6.18 3.95 -2.67
N ILE A 83 -5.17 3.62 -1.86
CA ILE A 83 -5.12 2.32 -1.15
C ILE A 83 -6.34 2.14 -0.25
N LEU A 84 -6.77 3.19 0.46
CA LEU A 84 -7.97 3.16 1.30
C LEU A 84 -9.26 3.02 0.46
N ALA A 85 -9.33 3.69 -0.69
CA ALA A 85 -10.44 3.54 -1.63
C ALA A 85 -10.51 2.13 -2.25
N ASP A 86 -9.36 1.49 -2.50
CA ASP A 86 -9.28 0.08 -2.94
C ASP A 86 -9.75 -0.92 -1.87
N LEU A 87 -9.82 -0.50 -0.62
CA LEU A 87 -10.42 -1.23 0.50
C LEU A 87 -11.91 -0.85 0.71
N GLU A 88 -12.48 -0.01 -0.16
CA GLU A 88 -13.88 0.43 -0.13
C GLU A 88 -14.28 1.12 1.20
N LEU A 89 -13.36 1.92 1.77
CA LEU A 89 -13.59 2.61 3.04
C LEU A 89 -14.43 3.88 2.86
N ASP A 90 -15.00 4.36 3.98
CA ASP A 90 -15.86 5.54 4.01
C ASP A 90 -15.11 6.84 3.65
N LYS A 91 -15.89 7.85 3.34
CA LYS A 91 -15.40 9.16 2.91
C LYS A 91 -14.50 9.84 3.95
N GLU A 92 -14.86 9.73 5.21
CA GLU A 92 -14.13 10.32 6.34
C GLU A 92 -12.74 9.68 6.47
N THR A 93 -12.63 8.37 6.26
CA THR A 93 -11.35 7.65 6.24
C THR A 93 -10.47 8.07 5.05
N ILE A 94 -11.06 8.24 3.86
CA ILE A 94 -10.34 8.74 2.67
C ILE A 94 -9.80 10.15 2.92
N VAL A 95 -10.62 11.04 3.48
CA VAL A 95 -10.24 12.42 3.83
C VAL A 95 -9.14 12.44 4.89
N ALA A 96 -9.27 11.61 5.93
CA ALA A 96 -8.22 11.47 6.95
C ALA A 96 -6.91 10.92 6.35
N GLY A 97 -6.99 10.01 5.36
CA GLY A 97 -5.83 9.52 4.62
C GLY A 97 -5.14 10.62 3.79
N LEU A 98 -5.88 11.58 3.23
CA LEU A 98 -5.32 12.74 2.54
C LEU A 98 -4.65 13.73 3.52
N LEU A 99 -5.13 13.85 4.75
CA LEU A 99 -4.70 14.84 5.73
C LEU A 99 -3.75 14.28 6.79
N HIS A 100 -3.44 12.97 6.79
CA HIS A 100 -2.76 12.30 7.91
C HIS A 100 -1.39 12.90 8.24
N ASP A 101 -0.63 13.34 7.24
CA ASP A 101 0.67 13.98 7.42
C ASP A 101 0.57 15.51 7.59
N ALA A 102 -0.57 16.12 7.27
CA ALA A 102 -0.71 17.57 7.31
C ALA A 102 -0.55 18.13 8.73
N VAL A 103 -1.04 17.41 9.75
CA VAL A 103 -0.90 17.80 11.16
C VAL A 103 0.49 17.46 11.71
N GLU A 104 1.14 16.41 11.22
CA GLU A 104 2.48 15.99 11.69
C GLU A 104 3.59 16.86 11.08
N ASP A 105 3.49 17.19 9.80
CA ASP A 105 4.59 17.72 8.99
C ASP A 105 4.38 19.17 8.51
N THR A 106 3.25 19.81 8.85
CA THR A 106 2.95 21.17 8.38
C THR A 106 2.41 22.07 9.52
N TRP A 107 1.91 23.24 9.14
CA TRP A 107 1.34 24.24 10.06
C TRP A 107 -0.08 23.87 10.55
N MET A 108 -0.74 22.89 9.96
CA MET A 108 -2.13 22.54 10.26
C MET A 108 -2.26 21.89 11.65
N THR A 109 -3.26 22.31 12.41
CA THR A 109 -3.60 21.75 13.72
C THR A 109 -4.82 20.83 13.67
N THR A 110 -4.96 19.96 14.67
CA THR A 110 -6.13 19.08 14.79
C THR A 110 -7.43 19.88 14.91
N GLU A 111 -7.39 21.03 15.60
CA GLU A 111 -8.53 21.94 15.77
C GLU A 111 -8.95 22.56 14.42
N GLU A 112 -7.99 22.88 13.55
CA GLU A 112 -8.29 23.36 12.21
C GLU A 112 -8.90 22.26 11.34
N VAL A 113 -8.41 21.02 11.43
CA VAL A 113 -9.02 19.87 10.77
C VAL A 113 -10.47 19.67 11.23
N GLU A 114 -10.74 19.76 12.54
CA GLU A 114 -12.09 19.64 13.08
C GLU A 114 -13.03 20.72 12.54
N LYS A 115 -12.57 21.97 12.52
CA LYS A 115 -13.34 23.13 12.03
C LYS A 115 -13.59 23.06 10.53
N GLU A 116 -12.59 22.66 9.75
CA GLU A 116 -12.65 22.67 8.29
C GLU A 116 -13.39 21.45 7.71
N PHE A 117 -13.37 20.31 8.42
CA PHE A 117 -13.92 19.04 7.95
C PHE A 117 -14.97 18.49 8.91
N SER A 118 -14.53 17.82 9.97
CA SER A 118 -15.41 17.31 11.04
C SER A 118 -14.61 16.83 12.25
N ALA A 119 -15.28 16.68 13.41
CA ALA A 119 -14.71 16.06 14.59
C ALA A 119 -14.27 14.60 14.34
N GLU A 120 -14.97 13.87 13.46
CA GLU A 120 -14.65 12.50 13.11
C GLU A 120 -13.33 12.43 12.32
N VAL A 121 -13.14 13.27 11.29
CA VAL A 121 -11.88 13.35 10.54
C VAL A 121 -10.73 13.76 11.45
N ALA A 122 -10.93 14.77 12.29
CA ALA A 122 -9.92 15.22 13.26
C ALA A 122 -9.48 14.12 14.22
N LEU A 123 -10.43 13.31 14.72
CA LEU A 123 -10.16 12.15 15.57
C LEU A 123 -9.30 11.10 14.87
N LEU A 124 -9.59 10.81 13.61
CA LEU A 124 -8.83 9.86 12.81
C LEU A 124 -7.40 10.36 12.57
N VAL A 125 -7.24 11.62 12.14
CA VAL A 125 -5.92 12.22 11.91
C VAL A 125 -5.09 12.26 13.18
N ASP A 126 -5.65 12.73 14.31
CA ASP A 126 -4.98 12.73 15.63
C ASP A 126 -4.53 11.31 16.04
N GLY A 127 -5.39 10.32 15.82
CA GLY A 127 -5.06 8.92 16.09
C GLY A 127 -3.89 8.42 15.29
N VAL A 128 -3.81 8.73 13.98
CA VAL A 128 -2.72 8.34 13.09
C VAL A 128 -1.42 9.04 13.48
N THR A 129 -1.46 10.35 13.76
CA THR A 129 -0.30 11.14 14.20
C THR A 129 0.30 10.57 15.49
N LYS A 130 -0.54 10.22 16.49
CA LYS A 130 -0.08 9.58 17.73
C LYS A 130 0.58 8.22 17.51
N LEU A 131 0.10 7.44 16.53
CA LEU A 131 0.76 6.19 16.13
C LEU A 131 2.06 6.43 15.38
N GLY A 132 2.19 7.52 14.61
CA GLY A 132 3.42 7.91 13.91
C GLY A 132 4.59 8.18 14.86
N GLN A 133 4.32 8.70 16.07
CA GLN A 133 5.32 9.04 17.10
C GLN A 133 5.89 7.82 17.84
N LEU A 134 5.42 6.60 17.56
CA LEU A 134 5.93 5.39 18.22
C LEU A 134 7.33 5.04 17.69
N SER A 135 8.29 4.93 18.60
CA SER A 135 9.68 4.55 18.27
C SER A 135 9.81 3.05 18.14
N TYR A 136 10.36 2.56 17.03
CA TYR A 136 10.71 1.15 16.85
C TYR A 136 12.16 0.88 17.24
N SER A 137 12.41 -0.19 17.99
CA SER A 137 13.75 -0.72 18.26
C SER A 137 13.69 -2.25 18.28
N ALA A 138 14.43 -2.90 17.35
CA ALA A 138 14.45 -4.36 17.23
C ALA A 138 14.98 -5.04 18.49
N ASP A 139 15.87 -4.38 19.23
CA ASP A 139 16.58 -4.97 20.38
C ASP A 139 15.86 -4.76 21.72
N LYS A 140 14.70 -4.06 21.72
CA LYS A 140 13.95 -3.73 22.94
C LYS A 140 12.54 -4.35 22.91
N VAL A 141 12.43 -5.58 23.40
CA VAL A 141 11.15 -6.32 23.47
C VAL A 141 10.07 -5.57 24.23
N GLU A 142 10.43 -4.92 25.34
CA GLU A 142 9.51 -4.12 26.15
C GLU A 142 8.93 -2.92 25.36
N LEU A 143 9.77 -2.24 24.57
CA LEU A 143 9.34 -1.14 23.72
C LEU A 143 8.39 -1.60 22.61
N GLN A 144 8.66 -2.76 22.02
CA GLN A 144 7.77 -3.35 21.00
C GLN A 144 6.40 -3.73 21.60
N ALA A 145 6.39 -4.32 22.81
CA ALA A 145 5.17 -4.66 23.52
C ALA A 145 4.33 -3.41 23.83
N GLU A 146 4.97 -2.32 24.30
CA GLU A 146 4.28 -1.06 24.57
C GLU A 146 3.74 -0.40 23.30
N ASN A 147 4.49 -0.46 22.19
CA ASN A 147 4.02 0.03 20.89
C ASN A 147 2.80 -0.75 20.41
N LEU A 148 2.85 -2.08 20.47
CA LEU A 148 1.70 -2.92 20.14
C LEU A 148 0.49 -2.62 21.02
N ARG A 149 0.70 -2.44 22.32
CA ARG A 149 -0.37 -2.04 23.25
C ARG A 149 -1.02 -0.71 22.86
N LYS A 150 -0.22 0.32 22.52
CA LYS A 150 -0.74 1.61 22.05
C LYS A 150 -1.50 1.48 20.73
N MET A 151 -1.02 0.67 19.80
CA MET A 151 -1.72 0.38 18.57
C MET A 151 -3.07 -0.31 18.82
N PHE A 152 -3.13 -1.31 19.71
CA PHE A 152 -4.38 -1.96 20.08
C PHE A 152 -5.35 -1.01 20.80
N LEU A 153 -4.87 -0.10 21.63
CA LEU A 153 -5.71 0.93 22.27
C LEU A 153 -6.27 1.92 21.25
N ALA A 154 -5.50 2.30 20.23
CA ALA A 154 -5.98 3.15 19.14
C ALA A 154 -7.04 2.40 18.32
N MET A 155 -6.81 1.12 17.98
CA MET A 155 -7.77 0.26 17.27
C MET A 155 -9.08 0.09 18.07
N ALA A 156 -9.01 0.01 19.40
CA ALA A 156 -10.18 -0.12 20.24
C ALA A 156 -11.05 1.15 20.26
N LYS A 157 -10.45 2.31 19.96
CA LYS A 157 -11.19 3.57 19.81
C LYS A 157 -11.82 3.67 18.41
N ASP A 158 -11.05 3.49 17.39
CA ASP A 158 -11.49 3.46 15.99
C ASP A 158 -10.52 2.64 15.14
N ILE A 159 -11.01 1.56 14.54
CA ILE A 159 -10.20 0.67 13.74
C ILE A 159 -9.66 1.35 12.48
N ARG A 160 -10.32 2.41 11.98
CA ARG A 160 -9.91 3.13 10.78
C ARG A 160 -8.53 3.79 10.93
N VAL A 161 -8.15 4.15 12.16
CA VAL A 161 -6.80 4.69 12.47
C VAL A 161 -5.71 3.73 12.04
N ILE A 162 -5.85 2.43 12.34
CA ILE A 162 -4.84 1.45 11.93
C ILE A 162 -4.92 1.11 10.44
N LEU A 163 -6.11 1.20 9.82
CA LEU A 163 -6.27 1.02 8.38
C LEU A 163 -5.53 2.11 7.61
N ILE A 164 -5.65 3.37 8.02
CA ILE A 164 -4.89 4.49 7.47
C ILE A 164 -3.39 4.24 7.65
N LYS A 165 -2.96 3.84 8.85
CA LYS A 165 -1.54 3.57 9.13
C LYS A 165 -0.98 2.40 8.34
N LEU A 166 -1.78 1.38 8.05
CA LEU A 166 -1.39 0.26 7.16
C LEU A 166 -1.25 0.72 5.70
N ALA A 167 -2.13 1.59 5.21
CA ALA A 167 -2.05 2.17 3.87
C ALA A 167 -0.82 3.08 3.72
N ASP A 168 -0.55 3.94 4.73
CA ASP A 168 0.67 4.75 4.82
C ASP A 168 1.92 3.85 4.79
N ARG A 169 1.97 2.83 5.64
CA ARG A 169 3.09 1.89 5.69
C ARG A 169 3.30 1.20 4.35
N LEU A 170 2.24 0.76 3.70
CA LEU A 170 2.33 0.10 2.40
C LEU A 170 2.93 1.03 1.34
N HIS A 171 2.45 2.27 1.24
CA HIS A 171 3.02 3.23 0.29
C HIS A 171 4.49 3.56 0.62
N ASN A 172 4.84 3.72 1.89
CA ASN A 172 6.22 3.92 2.32
C ASN A 172 7.12 2.71 1.96
N MET A 173 6.61 1.49 2.05
CA MET A 173 7.34 0.29 1.62
C MET A 173 7.51 0.21 0.09
N ARG A 174 6.52 0.65 -0.70
CA ARG A 174 6.61 0.74 -2.17
C ARG A 174 7.69 1.73 -2.62
N THR A 175 7.95 2.78 -1.85
CA THR A 175 8.94 3.82 -2.15
C THR A 175 10.24 3.71 -1.33
N LEU A 176 10.43 2.60 -0.62
CA LEU A 176 11.54 2.41 0.32
C LEU A 176 12.93 2.41 -0.35
N GLN A 177 12.98 2.16 -1.65
CA GLN A 177 14.20 2.20 -2.47
C GLN A 177 14.96 3.53 -2.45
N TYR A 178 14.28 4.63 -2.20
CA TYR A 178 14.89 5.96 -2.14
C TYR A 178 15.53 6.26 -0.78
N MET A 179 15.42 5.36 0.19
CA MET A 179 16.06 5.47 1.49
C MET A 179 17.46 4.84 1.51
N ARG A 180 18.28 5.21 2.49
CA ARG A 180 19.59 4.56 2.73
C ARG A 180 19.40 3.10 3.13
N PRO A 181 20.33 2.18 2.79
CA PRO A 181 20.21 0.73 3.03
C PRO A 181 19.89 0.35 4.48
N GLU A 182 20.49 1.05 5.45
CA GLU A 182 20.27 0.79 6.88
C GLU A 182 18.79 1.07 7.26
N LYS A 183 18.25 2.19 6.73
CA LYS A 183 16.84 2.53 6.95
C LYS A 183 15.87 1.63 6.19
N GLN A 184 16.28 1.12 5.03
CA GLN A 184 15.49 0.12 4.31
C GLN A 184 15.32 -1.14 5.16
N GLN A 185 16.40 -1.66 5.73
CA GLN A 185 16.35 -2.85 6.58
C GLN A 185 15.56 -2.63 7.88
N GLU A 186 15.78 -1.47 8.54
CA GLU A 186 15.05 -1.10 9.75
C GLU A 186 13.52 -1.07 9.49
N LYS A 187 13.10 -0.36 8.43
CA LYS A 187 11.68 -0.24 8.09
C LYS A 187 11.06 -1.55 7.59
N ALA A 188 11.81 -2.36 6.85
CA ALA A 188 11.36 -3.67 6.44
C ALA A 188 11.19 -4.62 7.64
N ARG A 189 12.09 -4.59 8.61
CA ARG A 189 11.98 -5.39 9.85
C ARG A 189 10.79 -4.95 10.69
N GLU A 190 10.65 -3.64 10.95
CA GLU A 190 9.48 -3.07 11.64
C GLU A 190 8.17 -3.49 10.98
N THR A 191 8.13 -3.49 9.64
CA THR A 191 6.95 -3.88 8.87
C THR A 191 6.61 -5.35 9.05
N MET A 192 7.60 -6.22 8.99
CA MET A 192 7.43 -7.68 9.17
C MET A 192 7.05 -8.04 10.60
N ASP A 193 7.62 -7.35 11.60
CA ASP A 193 7.41 -7.66 13.02
C ASP A 193 6.08 -7.12 13.56
N ILE A 194 5.57 -6.00 13.00
CA ILE A 194 4.42 -5.29 13.55
C ILE A 194 3.26 -5.21 12.54
N TYR A 195 3.47 -4.57 11.38
CA TYR A 195 2.37 -4.19 10.49
C TYR A 195 1.78 -5.36 9.71
N ALA A 196 2.60 -6.26 9.18
CA ALA A 196 2.13 -7.44 8.47
C ALA A 196 1.31 -8.40 9.37
N PRO A 197 1.72 -8.69 10.63
CA PRO A 197 0.89 -9.42 11.58
C PRO A 197 -0.44 -8.75 11.93
N ILE A 198 -0.47 -7.41 12.01
CA ILE A 198 -1.72 -6.66 12.25
C ILE A 198 -2.65 -6.80 11.03
N ALA A 199 -2.13 -6.57 9.82
CA ALA A 199 -2.90 -6.75 8.59
C ALA A 199 -3.46 -8.17 8.46
N MET A 200 -2.70 -9.19 8.87
CA MET A 200 -3.14 -10.58 8.91
C MET A 200 -4.31 -10.78 9.88
N ARG A 201 -4.22 -10.25 11.10
CA ARG A 201 -5.28 -10.38 12.13
C ARG A 201 -6.56 -9.66 11.73
N LEU A 202 -6.45 -8.56 10.99
CA LEU A 202 -7.58 -7.82 10.45
C LEU A 202 -8.17 -8.46 9.18
N GLY A 203 -7.56 -9.53 8.66
CA GLY A 203 -8.03 -10.22 7.45
C GLY A 203 -7.73 -9.46 6.14
N ILE A 204 -6.91 -8.41 6.17
CA ILE A 204 -6.57 -7.58 5.01
C ILE A 204 -5.44 -8.26 4.22
N SER A 205 -5.79 -9.41 3.63
CA SER A 205 -4.80 -10.29 2.96
C SER A 205 -4.03 -9.59 1.84
N LYS A 206 -4.67 -8.68 1.10
CA LYS A 206 -4.05 -7.93 -0.01
C LYS A 206 -2.87 -7.08 0.50
N ILE A 207 -3.08 -6.30 1.55
CA ILE A 207 -2.02 -5.49 2.17
C ILE A 207 -0.96 -6.37 2.82
N LYS A 208 -1.37 -7.41 3.56
CA LYS A 208 -0.46 -8.34 4.26
C LYS A 208 0.53 -8.98 3.30
N VAL A 209 0.07 -9.53 2.20
CA VAL A 209 0.93 -10.21 1.21
C VAL A 209 1.94 -9.24 0.62
N GLU A 210 1.50 -8.04 0.23
CA GLU A 210 2.41 -7.05 -0.35
C GLU A 210 3.44 -6.52 0.67
N LEU A 211 3.04 -6.32 1.93
CA LEU A 211 3.96 -5.95 3.00
C LEU A 211 5.02 -7.03 3.26
N ASP A 212 4.65 -8.31 3.24
CA ASP A 212 5.58 -9.43 3.38
C ASP A 212 6.56 -9.49 2.21
N ASP A 213 6.06 -9.41 0.97
CA ASP A 213 6.89 -9.47 -0.24
C ASP A 213 7.90 -8.31 -0.27
N LEU A 214 7.45 -7.08 0.00
CA LEU A 214 8.33 -5.91 0.07
C LEU A 214 9.33 -6.03 1.23
N SER A 215 8.92 -6.53 2.38
CA SER A 215 9.84 -6.75 3.51
C SER A 215 10.90 -7.79 3.18
N LEU A 216 10.52 -8.91 2.56
CA LEU A 216 11.46 -9.95 2.13
C LEU A 216 12.47 -9.40 1.11
N LYS A 217 12.02 -8.55 0.17
CA LYS A 217 12.86 -7.91 -0.85
C LYS A 217 14.05 -7.15 -0.22
N TYR A 218 13.81 -6.44 0.89
CA TYR A 218 14.86 -5.65 1.54
C TYR A 218 15.64 -6.42 2.61
N LEU A 219 15.00 -7.37 3.31
CA LEU A 219 15.67 -8.16 4.35
C LEU A 219 16.52 -9.30 3.80
N LYS A 220 16.04 -9.98 2.76
CA LYS A 220 16.69 -11.13 2.13
C LYS A 220 16.56 -11.07 0.61
N PRO A 221 17.24 -10.11 -0.06
CA PRO A 221 17.08 -9.89 -1.50
C PRO A 221 17.41 -11.10 -2.36
N ASP A 222 18.42 -11.88 -1.98
CA ASP A 222 18.79 -13.10 -2.74
C ASP A 222 17.65 -14.13 -2.75
N VAL A 223 17.01 -14.34 -1.61
CA VAL A 223 15.87 -15.25 -1.47
C VAL A 223 14.67 -14.70 -2.25
N TYR A 224 14.40 -13.41 -2.14
CA TYR A 224 13.30 -12.76 -2.87
C TYR A 224 13.43 -12.94 -4.38
N TYR A 225 14.58 -12.59 -4.97
CA TYR A 225 14.77 -12.69 -6.41
C TYR A 225 14.81 -14.14 -6.92
N ASP A 226 15.34 -15.09 -6.14
CA ASP A 226 15.26 -16.52 -6.45
C ASP A 226 13.79 -16.99 -6.50
N LEU A 227 12.98 -16.60 -5.53
CA LEU A 227 11.53 -16.91 -5.51
C LEU A 227 10.81 -16.29 -6.70
N VAL A 228 11.05 -15.01 -7.01
CA VAL A 228 10.44 -14.31 -8.15
C VAL A 228 10.74 -15.06 -9.46
N ASN A 229 11.99 -15.48 -9.66
CA ASN A 229 12.35 -16.25 -10.85
C ASN A 229 11.65 -17.61 -10.91
N LYS A 230 11.62 -18.35 -9.81
CA LYS A 230 10.96 -19.68 -9.74
C LYS A 230 9.45 -19.56 -9.95
N VAL A 231 8.81 -18.52 -9.42
CA VAL A 231 7.37 -18.27 -9.60
C VAL A 231 7.08 -17.85 -11.03
N ALA A 232 7.90 -16.98 -11.63
CA ALA A 232 7.73 -16.54 -13.02
C ALA A 232 7.80 -17.71 -14.02
N LEU A 233 8.76 -18.64 -13.84
CA LEU A 233 8.87 -19.84 -14.67
C LEU A 233 7.60 -20.71 -14.56
N ARG A 234 7.14 -20.96 -13.34
CA ARG A 234 5.94 -21.77 -13.10
C ARG A 234 4.64 -21.06 -13.50
N LYS A 235 4.62 -19.74 -13.54
CA LYS A 235 3.42 -18.97 -13.92
C LYS A 235 3.09 -19.17 -15.40
N SER A 236 4.09 -19.20 -16.29
CA SER A 236 3.88 -19.44 -17.72
C SER A 236 3.36 -20.86 -17.98
N GLU A 237 3.94 -21.88 -17.34
CA GLU A 237 3.49 -23.27 -17.44
C GLU A 237 2.06 -23.45 -16.93
N ARG A 238 1.72 -22.84 -15.81
CA ARG A 238 0.38 -22.90 -15.22
C ARG A 238 -0.65 -22.14 -16.05
N GLN A 239 -0.28 -21.00 -16.64
CA GLN A 239 -1.18 -20.25 -17.50
C GLN A 239 -1.51 -21.04 -18.77
N GLU A 240 -0.52 -21.67 -19.36
CA GLU A 240 -0.72 -22.56 -20.51
C GLU A 240 -1.63 -23.74 -20.16
N PHE A 241 -1.40 -24.38 -19.01
CA PHE A 241 -2.24 -25.47 -18.51
C PHE A 241 -3.70 -25.01 -18.30
N VAL A 242 -3.92 -23.88 -17.64
CA VAL A 242 -5.26 -23.32 -17.42
C VAL A 242 -5.93 -22.99 -18.74
N ASN A 243 -5.21 -22.36 -19.68
CA ASN A 243 -5.75 -22.02 -21.00
C ASN A 243 -6.17 -23.27 -21.78
N ASN A 244 -5.39 -24.36 -21.71
CA ASN A 244 -5.71 -25.63 -22.34
C ASN A 244 -6.98 -26.26 -21.73
N ILE A 245 -7.12 -26.25 -20.39
CA ILE A 245 -8.35 -26.72 -19.72
C ILE A 245 -9.56 -25.89 -20.14
N VAL A 246 -9.46 -24.57 -20.10
CA VAL A 246 -10.55 -23.67 -20.52
C VAL A 246 -10.97 -23.97 -21.96
N LYS A 247 -10.02 -24.19 -22.86
CA LYS A 247 -10.28 -24.55 -24.26
C LYS A 247 -11.03 -25.89 -24.38
N GLN A 248 -10.58 -26.92 -23.66
CA GLN A 248 -11.23 -28.23 -23.65
C GLN A 248 -12.66 -28.15 -23.10
N VAL A 249 -12.86 -27.44 -21.98
CA VAL A 249 -14.20 -27.26 -21.38
C VAL A 249 -15.12 -26.51 -22.34
N LYS A 250 -14.66 -25.43 -22.98
CA LYS A 250 -15.45 -24.71 -24.01
C LYS A 250 -15.86 -25.63 -25.15
N GLN A 251 -14.95 -26.44 -25.66
CA GLN A 251 -15.25 -27.38 -26.73
C GLN A 251 -16.34 -28.38 -26.33
N HIS A 252 -16.24 -28.99 -25.16
CA HIS A 252 -17.28 -29.91 -24.67
C HIS A 252 -18.63 -29.24 -24.45
N MET A 253 -18.63 -27.97 -24.02
CA MET A 253 -19.86 -27.20 -23.85
C MET A 253 -20.52 -26.90 -25.20
N ASP A 254 -19.70 -26.54 -26.21
CA ASP A 254 -20.19 -26.30 -27.57
C ASP A 254 -20.74 -27.58 -28.21
N GLU A 255 -20.08 -28.73 -28.06
CA GLU A 255 -20.53 -30.04 -28.51
C GLU A 255 -21.85 -30.45 -27.84
N ALA A 256 -22.06 -30.06 -26.57
CA ALA A 256 -23.30 -30.30 -25.84
C ALA A 256 -24.37 -29.23 -26.10
N ALA A 257 -24.14 -28.26 -26.99
CA ALA A 257 -25.01 -27.12 -27.26
C ALA A 257 -25.35 -26.27 -26.01
N ILE A 258 -24.44 -26.21 -25.02
CA ILE A 258 -24.61 -25.44 -23.78
C ILE A 258 -23.91 -24.09 -23.96
N LYS A 259 -24.69 -23.01 -23.93
CA LYS A 259 -24.13 -21.63 -23.93
C LYS A 259 -23.71 -21.26 -22.53
N ALA A 260 -22.37 -21.21 -22.28
CA ALA A 260 -21.81 -20.76 -21.00
C ALA A 260 -20.51 -19.99 -21.22
N GLN A 261 -20.25 -19.04 -20.32
CA GLN A 261 -18.96 -18.40 -20.24
C GLN A 261 -18.05 -19.23 -19.33
N VAL A 262 -16.89 -19.63 -19.83
CA VAL A 262 -15.91 -20.42 -19.09
C VAL A 262 -14.66 -19.56 -18.90
N ASP A 263 -14.32 -19.32 -17.63
CA ASP A 263 -13.13 -18.58 -17.22
C ASP A 263 -12.23 -19.45 -16.33
N GLY A 264 -10.93 -19.28 -16.50
CA GLY A 264 -9.92 -19.97 -15.68
C GLY A 264 -9.01 -18.97 -15.00
N ARG A 265 -8.74 -19.17 -13.71
CA ARG A 265 -7.77 -18.38 -12.95
C ARG A 265 -6.76 -19.24 -12.23
N ILE A 266 -5.51 -18.78 -12.17
CA ILE A 266 -4.49 -19.36 -11.31
C ILE A 266 -4.76 -18.87 -9.89
N LYS A 267 -4.88 -19.81 -8.91
CA LYS A 267 -4.90 -19.43 -7.50
C LYS A 267 -3.51 -18.93 -7.09
N HIS A 268 -3.48 -17.77 -6.45
CA HIS A 268 -2.29 -17.32 -5.73
C HIS A 268 -2.08 -18.22 -4.50
N PHE A 269 -0.83 -18.43 -4.18
CA PHE A 269 -0.43 -19.15 -2.97
C PHE A 269 -0.52 -18.25 -1.77
#